data_6ca90105e8ca9624f8a5e5b4334f706e
#
_entry.id   6ca90105e8ca9624f8a5e5b4334f706e
#
_cell.length_a   1.000
_cell.length_b   1.000
_cell.length_c   1.000
_cell.angle_alpha   90.00
_cell.angle_beta   90.00
_cell.angle_gamma   90.00
#
_symmetry.space_group_name_H-M   'P 1'
#
loop_
_entity.id
_entity.type
_entity.pdbx_description
1 polymer ?
#
loop_
_entity_poly.entity_id
_entity_poly.type
_entity_poly.pdbx_seq_one_letter_code
_entity_poly.pdbx_strand_id
1 'polypeptide(L)'
;MFKKLAGAFALYMVVYGGANLTGMNTGTFSTIETSSKGASIPEAKPGADPMAPRKVKENVVAYHTADQAMNAAKNKARQTLPRFAKMWDNGVSGTYTVKFPLTQNGETEHIWLQVDGFSGDRIDGRLANEPVNGTKYKMGQRMQVARADVEDWMVNQGDAIYGGYTARVALTQMPDDDRAKYEKLFRD
;
A
#
# COMPACT_ATOMS: atom_id res chain seq x y z
N MET A 1 25.48 24.73 -12.01
CA MET A 1 25.92 23.35 -11.74
C MET A 1 24.90 22.72 -10.81
N PHE A 2 23.78 22.25 -11.37
CA PHE A 2 22.66 21.68 -10.59
C PHE A 2 22.87 20.19 -10.42
N LYS A 3 23.18 19.75 -9.20
CA LYS A 3 23.17 18.34 -8.85
C LYS A 3 21.73 17.83 -8.87
N LYS A 4 21.43 16.97 -9.85
CA LYS A 4 20.20 16.17 -9.86
C LYS A 4 20.17 15.27 -8.63
N LEU A 5 19.36 15.60 -7.65
CA LEU A 5 18.91 14.64 -6.66
C LEU A 5 17.84 13.77 -7.33
N ALA A 6 18.26 12.65 -7.87
CA ALA A 6 17.38 11.54 -8.22
C ALA A 6 17.04 10.79 -6.91
N GLY A 7 16.19 11.36 -6.10
CA GLY A 7 15.55 10.65 -4.99
C GLY A 7 14.36 9.91 -5.54
N ALA A 8 14.47 8.60 -5.73
CA ALA A 8 13.32 7.74 -5.93
C ALA A 8 12.51 7.76 -4.64
N PHE A 9 11.57 8.69 -4.50
CA PHE A 9 10.57 8.68 -3.43
C PHE A 9 9.52 7.63 -3.79
N ALA A 10 9.78 6.40 -3.43
CA ALA A 10 8.67 5.50 -3.19
C ALA A 10 7.97 6.05 -1.94
N LEU A 11 6.74 6.54 -2.10
CA LEU A 11 5.96 6.95 -0.94
C LEU A 11 5.56 5.69 -0.19
N TYR A 12 6.33 5.41 0.80
CA TYR A 12 6.04 4.42 1.79
C TYR A 12 5.30 5.12 2.92
N MET A 13 3.98 4.91 2.98
CA MET A 13 3.23 5.42 4.11
C MET A 13 3.63 4.64 5.36
N VAL A 14 4.40 5.30 6.19
CA VAL A 14 4.72 4.83 7.52
C VAL A 14 3.71 5.44 8.47
N VAL A 15 2.85 4.63 9.08
CA VAL A 15 2.00 5.07 10.18
C VAL A 15 2.84 5.11 11.43
N TYR A 16 3.08 6.28 11.99
CA TYR A 16 3.87 6.47 13.18
C TYR A 16 3.09 6.87 14.42
N GLY A 17 3.48 6.20 15.50
CA GLY A 17 3.60 6.90 16.78
C GLY A 17 5.03 7.43 16.91
N GLY A 18 5.18 8.70 16.90
CA GLY A 18 6.27 9.59 17.18
C GLY A 18 7.72 9.10 17.09
N ALA A 19 8.50 9.67 16.18
CA ALA A 19 9.85 10.21 16.37
C ALA A 19 10.57 10.46 15.03
N ASN A 20 11.17 11.62 14.92
CA ASN A 20 12.27 12.06 14.06
C ASN A 20 12.35 11.67 12.59
N LEU A 21 12.07 12.65 11.74
CA LEU A 21 12.23 12.70 10.29
C LEU A 21 13.70 12.70 9.77
N THR A 22 14.69 12.25 10.52
CA THR A 22 16.10 12.25 10.09
C THR A 22 16.63 10.90 9.66
N GLY A 23 15.78 9.89 9.58
CA GLY A 23 16.10 8.58 9.03
C GLY A 23 14.95 8.10 8.15
N MET A 24 14.94 8.50 6.86
CA MET A 24 13.98 7.94 5.90
C MET A 24 14.31 6.47 5.68
N ASN A 25 13.78 5.64 6.55
CA ASN A 25 13.76 4.21 6.31
C ASN A 25 12.61 3.94 5.34
N THR A 26 12.92 3.43 4.18
CA THR A 26 12.03 3.11 3.06
C THR A 26 11.17 1.88 3.39
N GLY A 27 10.27 2.01 4.36
CA GLY A 27 9.35 0.94 4.74
C GLY A 27 7.98 1.10 4.06
N THR A 28 7.57 0.11 3.29
CA THR A 28 6.27 0.03 2.61
C THR A 28 5.19 -0.46 3.57
N PHE A 29 3.97 0.09 3.42
CA PHE A 29 2.80 -0.47 4.08
C PHE A 29 2.36 -1.76 3.43
N SER A 30 2.29 -2.80 4.21
CA SER A 30 1.41 -3.90 3.92
C SER A 30 0.16 -3.84 4.81
N THR A 31 -0.92 -4.41 4.35
CA THR A 31 -2.13 -4.61 5.13
C THR A 31 -2.40 -6.10 5.25
N ILE A 32 -2.80 -6.55 6.42
CA ILE A 32 -3.21 -7.93 6.67
C ILE A 32 -4.72 -7.95 6.75
N GLU A 33 -5.35 -8.80 5.95
CA GLU A 33 -6.77 -9.08 6.04
C GLU A 33 -7.00 -10.20 7.04
N THR A 34 -7.83 -9.95 8.04
CA THR A 34 -8.16 -10.95 9.04
C THR A 34 -9.59 -11.42 8.82
N SER A 35 -9.76 -12.70 8.56
CA SER A 35 -11.05 -13.37 8.71
C SER A 35 -11.18 -13.86 10.16
N SER A 36 -12.39 -14.10 10.61
CA SER A 36 -12.73 -14.47 11.99
C SER A 36 -12.08 -15.78 12.52
N LYS A 37 -11.09 -16.33 11.82
CA LYS A 37 -10.30 -17.49 12.23
C LYS A 37 -8.80 -17.16 12.13
N GLY A 38 -8.21 -16.80 13.25
CA GLY A 38 -6.85 -17.22 13.55
C GLY A 38 -5.69 -16.27 13.45
N ALA A 39 -5.82 -14.99 13.10
CA ALA A 39 -4.71 -14.05 13.31
C ALA A 39 -4.84 -13.42 14.71
N SER A 40 -3.78 -13.47 15.51
CA SER A 40 -3.72 -12.77 16.79
C SER A 40 -3.59 -11.26 16.53
N ILE A 41 -4.74 -10.61 16.34
CA ILE A 41 -4.81 -9.14 16.28
C ILE A 41 -4.68 -8.62 17.71
N PRO A 42 -3.89 -7.56 17.96
CA PRO A 42 -3.89 -6.89 19.25
C PRO A 42 -5.32 -6.53 19.67
N GLU A 43 -5.64 -6.79 20.91
CA GLU A 43 -6.97 -6.52 21.47
C GLU A 43 -7.33 -5.04 21.30
N ALA A 44 -8.58 -4.76 20.89
CA ALA A 44 -9.06 -3.41 20.72
C ALA A 44 -9.05 -2.67 22.07
N LYS A 45 -8.69 -1.40 22.07
CA LYS A 45 -8.90 -0.56 23.24
C LYS A 45 -10.36 -0.54 23.61
N PRO A 46 -10.73 -0.53 24.91
CA PRO A 46 -12.13 -0.44 25.35
C PRO A 46 -12.85 0.72 24.66
N GLY A 47 -13.98 0.45 24.02
CA GLY A 47 -14.76 1.46 23.27
C GLY A 47 -14.36 1.68 21.82
N ALA A 48 -13.32 1.01 21.30
CA ALA A 48 -12.97 1.06 19.87
C ALA A 48 -13.85 0.09 19.07
N ASP A 49 -14.21 0.46 17.84
CA ASP A 49 -14.88 -0.44 16.91
C ASP A 49 -14.01 -1.68 16.66
N PRO A 50 -14.48 -2.90 16.99
CA PRO A 50 -13.71 -4.12 16.78
C PRO A 50 -13.44 -4.41 15.30
N MET A 51 -14.17 -3.77 14.39
CA MET A 51 -14.03 -3.93 12.93
C MET A 51 -13.10 -2.90 12.30
N ALA A 52 -12.69 -1.85 13.03
CA ALA A 52 -11.83 -0.81 12.51
C ALA A 52 -10.41 -1.32 12.24
N PRO A 53 -9.73 -0.78 11.20
CA PRO A 53 -8.33 -1.08 10.91
C PRO A 53 -7.42 -0.82 12.13
N ARG A 54 -6.41 -1.66 12.33
CA ARG A 54 -5.49 -1.54 13.46
C ARG A 54 -4.04 -1.72 13.04
N LYS A 55 -3.16 -0.91 13.66
CA LYS A 55 -1.73 -1.06 13.48
C LYS A 55 -1.24 -2.33 14.20
N VAL A 56 -0.61 -3.24 13.47
CA VAL A 56 -0.07 -4.52 13.99
C VAL A 56 1.44 -4.42 14.20
N LYS A 57 2.14 -3.85 13.23
CA LYS A 57 3.58 -3.55 13.26
C LYS A 57 3.80 -2.15 12.73
N GLU A 58 5.02 -1.67 12.78
CA GLU A 58 5.36 -0.30 12.38
C GLU A 58 4.81 0.09 10.98
N ASN A 59 4.81 -0.85 10.04
CA ASN A 59 4.37 -0.65 8.66
C ASN A 59 3.19 -1.53 8.24
N VAL A 60 2.43 -2.08 9.20
CA VAL A 60 1.35 -3.02 8.92
C VAL A 60 0.08 -2.60 9.63
N VAL A 61 -0.99 -2.43 8.86
CA VAL A 61 -2.35 -2.18 9.35
C VAL A 61 -3.17 -3.46 9.13
N ALA A 62 -3.68 -4.03 10.21
CA ALA A 62 -4.68 -5.09 10.14
C ALA A 62 -6.07 -4.47 10.02
N TYR A 63 -6.89 -5.04 9.15
CA TYR A 63 -8.29 -4.68 9.03
C TYR A 63 -9.13 -5.96 8.89
N HIS A 64 -10.40 -5.85 9.26
CA HIS A 64 -11.32 -6.97 9.11
C HIS A 64 -11.80 -7.09 7.67
N THR A 65 -12.04 -8.33 7.17
CA THR A 65 -12.58 -8.58 5.83
C THR A 65 -13.89 -7.83 5.55
N ALA A 66 -14.67 -7.59 6.60
CA ALA A 66 -15.93 -6.84 6.52
C ALA A 66 -15.76 -5.32 6.69
N ASP A 67 -14.54 -4.78 6.78
CA ASP A 67 -14.32 -3.34 6.84
C ASP A 67 -14.86 -2.66 5.58
N GLN A 68 -15.93 -1.86 5.76
CA GLN A 68 -16.64 -1.24 4.65
C GLN A 68 -15.79 -0.19 3.92
N ALA A 69 -15.01 0.59 4.66
CA ALA A 69 -14.15 1.63 4.08
C ALA A 69 -13.05 1.02 3.23
N MET A 70 -12.39 -0.04 3.72
CA MET A 70 -11.37 -0.77 2.99
C MET A 70 -11.94 -1.44 1.75
N ASN A 71 -13.10 -2.09 1.86
CA ASN A 71 -13.76 -2.73 0.72
C ASN A 71 -14.23 -1.72 -0.33
N ALA A 72 -14.78 -0.58 0.08
CA ALA A 72 -15.12 0.53 -0.83
C ALA A 72 -13.87 1.07 -1.55
N ALA A 73 -12.75 1.22 -0.83
CA ALA A 73 -11.49 1.65 -1.40
C ALA A 73 -10.95 0.66 -2.45
N LYS A 74 -10.95 -0.65 -2.16
CA LYS A 74 -10.58 -1.70 -3.12
C LYS A 74 -11.46 -1.66 -4.38
N ASN A 75 -12.78 -1.50 -4.21
CA ASN A 75 -13.71 -1.40 -5.33
C ASN A 75 -13.42 -0.15 -6.18
N LYS A 76 -13.16 1.00 -5.56
CA LYS A 76 -12.79 2.23 -6.25
C LYS A 76 -11.48 2.06 -7.02
N ALA A 77 -10.49 1.41 -6.43
CA ALA A 77 -9.22 1.13 -7.08
C ALA A 77 -9.41 0.28 -8.34
N ARG A 78 -10.21 -0.80 -8.27
CA ARG A 78 -10.51 -1.66 -9.42
C ARG A 78 -11.24 -0.90 -10.53
N GLN A 79 -12.23 -0.08 -10.18
CA GLN A 79 -12.97 0.75 -11.14
C GLN A 79 -12.07 1.76 -11.87
N THR A 80 -11.02 2.25 -11.21
CA THR A 80 -10.10 3.25 -11.74
C THR A 80 -8.80 2.67 -12.29
N LEU A 81 -8.59 1.36 -12.24
CA LEU A 81 -7.42 0.68 -12.79
C LEU A 81 -7.18 0.98 -14.29
N PRO A 82 -8.20 1.17 -15.15
CA PRO A 82 -7.98 1.62 -16.52
C PRO A 82 -7.27 2.97 -16.63
N ARG A 83 -7.49 3.89 -15.67
CA ARG A 83 -6.76 5.16 -15.61
C ARG A 83 -5.27 4.95 -15.36
N PHE A 84 -4.92 4.04 -14.44
CA PHE A 84 -3.54 3.67 -14.15
C PHE A 84 -2.82 3.15 -15.41
N ALA A 85 -3.46 2.21 -16.13
CA ALA A 85 -2.93 1.70 -17.38
C ALA A 85 -2.75 2.82 -18.43
N LYS A 86 -3.74 3.70 -18.59
CA LYS A 86 -3.66 4.85 -19.50
C LYS A 86 -2.54 5.82 -19.13
N MET A 87 -2.29 6.06 -17.84
CA MET A 87 -1.16 6.90 -17.41
C MET A 87 0.17 6.26 -17.81
N TRP A 88 0.30 4.94 -17.67
CA TRP A 88 1.47 4.20 -18.12
C TRP A 88 1.67 4.30 -19.65
N ASP A 89 0.63 3.99 -20.41
CA ASP A 89 0.67 4.00 -21.89
C ASP A 89 0.99 5.39 -22.46
N ASN A 90 0.55 6.44 -21.78
CA ASN A 90 0.86 7.83 -22.13
C ASN A 90 2.25 8.29 -21.66
N GLY A 91 3.05 7.43 -21.05
CA GLY A 91 4.40 7.77 -20.55
C GLY A 91 4.40 8.80 -19.42
N VAL A 92 3.33 8.88 -18.62
CA VAL A 92 3.29 9.77 -17.47
C VAL A 92 4.40 9.38 -16.49
N SER A 93 5.28 10.32 -16.17
CA SER A 93 6.41 10.08 -15.28
C SER A 93 5.94 9.78 -13.85
N GLY A 94 6.66 8.89 -13.14
CA GLY A 94 6.37 8.55 -11.75
C GLY A 94 6.76 7.12 -11.40
N THR A 95 6.61 6.79 -10.13
CA THR A 95 6.73 5.40 -9.65
C THR A 95 5.35 4.77 -9.65
N TYR A 96 5.19 3.70 -10.41
CA TYR A 96 3.97 2.94 -10.55
C TYR A 96 3.99 1.76 -9.60
N THR A 97 2.94 1.59 -8.79
CA THR A 97 2.80 0.46 -7.88
C THR A 97 1.38 -0.09 -7.91
N VAL A 98 1.26 -1.40 -7.70
CA VAL A 98 -0.03 -2.06 -7.51
C VAL A 98 -0.02 -2.87 -6.22
N LYS A 99 -1.16 -2.94 -5.55
CA LYS A 99 -1.36 -3.73 -4.35
C LYS A 99 -2.10 -5.02 -4.69
N PHE A 100 -1.66 -6.12 -4.12
CA PHE A 100 -2.24 -7.44 -4.38
C PHE A 100 -2.14 -8.34 -3.14
N PRO A 101 -2.98 -9.38 -3.04
CA PRO A 101 -2.91 -10.35 -1.95
C PRO A 101 -1.74 -11.32 -2.18
N LEU A 102 -0.90 -11.50 -1.16
CA LEU A 102 0.19 -12.47 -1.12
C LEU A 102 -0.03 -13.42 0.05
N THR A 103 -0.29 -14.69 -0.26
CA THR A 103 -0.52 -15.69 0.77
C THR A 103 0.75 -16.49 1.06
N GLN A 104 1.12 -16.54 2.33
CA GLN A 104 2.20 -17.36 2.86
C GLN A 104 1.76 -17.98 4.19
N ASN A 105 2.15 -19.23 4.45
CA ASN A 105 1.86 -19.92 5.72
C ASN A 105 0.37 -19.89 6.12
N GLY A 106 -0.55 -19.84 5.14
CA GLY A 106 -1.99 -19.79 5.37
C GLY A 106 -2.54 -18.41 5.72
N GLU A 107 -1.70 -17.37 5.76
CA GLU A 107 -2.10 -15.99 6.00
C GLU A 107 -1.93 -15.14 4.74
N THR A 108 -2.85 -14.19 4.52
CA THR A 108 -2.82 -13.27 3.38
C THR A 108 -2.39 -11.89 3.83
N GLU A 109 -1.33 -11.40 3.22
CA GLU A 109 -0.84 -10.04 3.34
C GLU A 109 -1.11 -9.28 2.04
N HIS A 110 -1.56 -8.03 2.13
CA HIS A 110 -1.79 -7.18 0.97
C HIS A 110 -0.57 -6.27 0.77
N ILE A 111 0.23 -6.62 -0.23
CA ILE A 111 1.58 -6.11 -0.43
C ILE A 111 1.68 -5.31 -1.73
N TRP A 112 2.66 -4.41 -1.82
CA TRP A 112 2.86 -3.60 -3.01
C TRP A 112 3.90 -4.21 -3.95
N LEU A 113 3.65 -4.08 -5.25
CA LEU A 113 4.56 -4.39 -6.35
C LEU A 113 4.90 -3.08 -7.07
N GLN A 114 6.16 -2.74 -7.18
CA GLN A 114 6.61 -1.70 -8.10
C GLN A 114 6.58 -2.27 -9.52
N VAL A 115 5.90 -1.57 -10.43
CA VAL A 115 5.67 -2.03 -11.79
C VAL A 115 6.89 -1.77 -12.65
N ASP A 116 7.36 -2.81 -13.33
CA ASP A 116 8.41 -2.76 -14.36
C ASP A 116 7.77 -2.80 -15.77
N GLY A 117 6.55 -3.35 -15.93
CA GLY A 117 5.88 -3.47 -17.21
C GLY A 117 4.55 -4.23 -17.18
N PHE A 118 3.94 -4.38 -18.34
CA PHE A 118 2.70 -5.13 -18.55
C PHE A 118 2.89 -6.20 -19.63
N SER A 119 2.37 -7.40 -19.36
CA SER A 119 2.40 -8.54 -20.25
C SER A 119 0.98 -9.13 -20.38
N GLY A 120 0.19 -8.61 -21.32
CA GLY A 120 -1.21 -8.99 -21.47
C GLY A 120 -2.07 -8.66 -20.25
N ASP A 121 -2.62 -9.70 -19.61
CA ASP A 121 -3.41 -9.59 -18.38
C ASP A 121 -2.57 -9.57 -17.10
N ARG A 122 -1.24 -9.55 -17.23
CA ARG A 122 -0.31 -9.56 -16.12
C ARG A 122 0.46 -8.26 -15.99
N ILE A 123 0.89 -8.01 -14.75
CA ILE A 123 1.74 -6.89 -14.38
C ILE A 123 3.06 -7.47 -13.87
N ASP A 124 4.14 -7.12 -14.54
CA ASP A 124 5.50 -7.48 -14.16
C ASP A 124 6.08 -6.43 -13.22
N GLY A 125 6.78 -6.87 -12.18
CA GLY A 125 7.37 -5.92 -11.25
C GLY A 125 8.22 -6.56 -10.17
N ARG A 126 8.48 -5.77 -9.14
CA ARG A 126 9.29 -6.18 -7.97
C ARG A 126 8.52 -5.88 -6.70
N LEU A 127 8.60 -6.79 -5.73
CA LEU A 127 8.05 -6.53 -4.41
C LEU A 127 8.61 -5.23 -3.84
N ALA A 128 7.75 -4.31 -3.49
CA ALA A 128 8.11 -2.98 -3.03
C ALA A 128 8.27 -2.90 -1.51
N ASN A 129 7.83 -3.92 -0.77
CA ASN A 129 8.02 -4.01 0.68
C ASN A 129 8.37 -5.45 1.10
N GLU A 130 8.98 -5.57 2.27
CA GLU A 130 9.28 -6.87 2.87
C GLU A 130 8.01 -7.51 3.41
N PRO A 131 7.68 -8.76 2.98
CA PRO A 131 6.58 -9.50 3.58
C PRO A 131 6.82 -9.79 5.06
N VAL A 132 5.74 -9.76 5.86
CA VAL A 132 5.83 -10.05 7.30
C VAL A 132 5.40 -11.47 7.65
N ASN A 133 4.64 -12.14 6.77
CA ASN A 133 4.07 -13.48 6.99
C ASN A 133 4.88 -14.58 6.32
N GLY A 134 6.20 -14.60 6.50
CA GLY A 134 7.04 -15.66 5.98
C GLY A 134 8.30 -15.16 5.29
N THR A 135 9.12 -16.10 4.83
CA THR A 135 10.44 -15.83 4.28
C THR A 135 10.61 -16.26 2.82
N LYS A 136 9.52 -16.76 2.20
CA LYS A 136 9.55 -17.24 0.82
C LYS A 136 9.80 -16.12 -0.18
N TYR A 137 9.31 -14.93 0.11
CA TYR A 137 9.44 -13.75 -0.73
C TYR A 137 10.19 -12.65 -0.02
N LYS A 138 10.90 -11.79 -0.79
CA LYS A 138 11.71 -10.69 -0.27
C LYS A 138 11.46 -9.42 -1.07
N MET A 139 11.62 -8.27 -0.42
CA MET A 139 11.61 -6.98 -1.11
C MET A 139 12.59 -6.98 -2.29
N GLY A 140 12.21 -6.38 -3.40
CA GLY A 140 12.99 -6.34 -4.64
C GLY A 140 12.89 -7.60 -5.51
N GLN A 141 12.29 -8.68 -5.00
CA GLN A 141 12.09 -9.91 -5.78
C GLN A 141 11.15 -9.65 -6.95
N ARG A 142 11.52 -10.14 -8.14
CA ARG A 142 10.66 -10.08 -9.32
C ARG A 142 9.45 -10.98 -9.16
N MET A 143 8.30 -10.45 -9.52
CA MET A 143 7.03 -11.14 -9.49
C MET A 143 6.15 -10.72 -10.66
N GLN A 144 5.16 -11.53 -10.93
CA GLN A 144 4.13 -11.29 -11.92
C GLN A 144 2.77 -11.43 -11.24
N VAL A 145 1.93 -10.41 -11.35
CA VAL A 145 0.60 -10.34 -10.72
C VAL A 145 -0.46 -10.26 -11.80
N ALA A 146 -1.56 -11.01 -11.66
CA ALA A 146 -2.68 -10.86 -12.57
C ALA A 146 -3.39 -9.52 -12.32
N ARG A 147 -3.84 -8.85 -13.38
CA ARG A 147 -4.61 -7.60 -13.26
C ARG A 147 -5.89 -7.78 -12.42
N ALA A 148 -6.49 -8.96 -12.46
CA ALA A 148 -7.67 -9.30 -11.68
C ALA A 148 -7.40 -9.31 -10.15
N ASP A 149 -6.16 -9.59 -9.75
CA ASP A 149 -5.75 -9.64 -8.34
C ASP A 149 -5.39 -8.26 -7.77
N VAL A 150 -5.38 -7.21 -8.61
CA VAL A 150 -5.06 -5.86 -8.15
C VAL A 150 -6.18 -5.34 -7.25
N GLU A 151 -5.79 -4.92 -6.06
CA GLU A 151 -6.68 -4.36 -5.05
C GLU A 151 -6.53 -2.85 -4.85
N ASP A 152 -5.37 -2.32 -5.23
CA ASP A 152 -5.11 -0.88 -5.25
C ASP A 152 -3.98 -0.56 -6.24
N TRP A 153 -3.86 0.69 -6.60
CA TRP A 153 -2.79 1.18 -7.46
C TRP A 153 -2.38 2.59 -7.06
N MET A 154 -1.12 2.93 -7.28
CA MET A 154 -0.61 4.28 -7.09
C MET A 154 0.34 4.67 -8.23
N VAL A 155 0.28 5.96 -8.61
CA VAL A 155 1.34 6.62 -9.38
C VAL A 155 1.86 7.78 -8.53
N ASN A 156 3.11 7.67 -8.10
CA ASN A 156 3.77 8.68 -7.27
C ASN A 156 4.69 9.53 -8.13
N GLN A 157 4.41 10.84 -8.19
CA GLN A 157 5.18 11.84 -8.92
C GLN A 157 6.02 12.75 -8.00
N GLY A 158 6.18 12.36 -6.74
CA GLY A 158 6.90 13.13 -5.72
C GLY A 158 5.97 13.99 -4.88
N ASP A 159 5.41 15.03 -5.43
CA ASP A 159 4.46 15.96 -4.78
C ASP A 159 2.99 15.62 -5.05
N ALA A 160 2.73 14.65 -5.90
CA ALA A 160 1.39 14.19 -6.25
C ALA A 160 1.31 12.66 -6.29
N ILE A 161 0.24 12.11 -5.73
CA ILE A 161 -0.06 10.69 -5.71
C ILE A 161 -1.44 10.47 -6.29
N TYR A 162 -1.52 9.69 -7.35
CA TYR A 162 -2.78 9.28 -7.94
C TYR A 162 -3.13 7.88 -7.49
N GLY A 163 -4.41 7.60 -7.25
CA GLY A 163 -4.87 6.32 -6.69
C GLY A 163 -4.66 6.21 -5.19
N GLY A 164 -4.15 5.06 -4.70
CA GLY A 164 -3.86 4.84 -3.30
C GLY A 164 -5.09 4.82 -2.39
N TYR A 165 -6.18 4.29 -2.88
CA TYR A 165 -7.47 4.35 -2.17
C TYR A 165 -7.43 3.61 -0.84
N THR A 166 -6.85 2.40 -0.79
CA THR A 166 -6.67 1.65 0.47
C THR A 166 -5.62 2.30 1.36
N ALA A 167 -4.64 2.97 0.76
CA ALA A 167 -3.64 3.73 1.49
C ALA A 167 -4.27 4.92 2.20
N ARG A 168 -5.19 5.65 1.54
CA ARG A 168 -5.94 6.76 2.17
C ARG A 168 -6.77 6.28 3.36
N VAL A 169 -7.37 5.08 3.30
CA VAL A 169 -8.06 4.48 4.46
C VAL A 169 -7.07 4.18 5.59
N ALA A 170 -5.90 3.64 5.27
CA ALA A 170 -4.87 3.36 6.27
C ALA A 170 -4.34 4.64 6.96
N LEU A 171 -4.34 5.79 6.26
CA LEU A 171 -3.97 7.09 6.86
C LEU A 171 -4.84 7.46 8.06
N THR A 172 -6.10 7.03 8.12
CA THR A 172 -6.99 7.32 9.25
C THR A 172 -6.47 6.76 10.58
N GLN A 173 -5.51 5.83 10.54
CA GLN A 173 -4.83 5.28 11.72
C GLN A 173 -3.62 6.11 12.18
N MET A 174 -3.28 7.16 11.45
CA MET A 174 -2.21 8.08 11.80
C MET A 174 -2.69 9.18 12.77
N PRO A 175 -1.76 9.76 13.57
CA PRO A 175 -2.02 11.04 14.22
C PRO A 175 -2.40 12.12 13.20
N ASP A 176 -3.30 13.03 13.59
CA ASP A 176 -3.88 14.03 12.68
C ASP A 176 -2.85 14.92 11.99
N ASP A 177 -1.80 15.35 12.74
CA ASP A 177 -0.74 16.20 12.19
C ASP A 177 0.07 15.51 11.08
N ASP A 178 0.31 14.21 11.22
CA ASP A 178 1.03 13.44 10.22
C ASP A 178 0.11 13.08 9.04
N ARG A 179 -1.12 12.69 9.32
CA ARG A 179 -2.13 12.42 8.30
C ARG A 179 -2.31 13.61 7.35
N ALA A 180 -2.45 14.81 7.88
CA ALA A 180 -2.65 16.03 7.09
C ALA A 180 -1.49 16.32 6.12
N LYS A 181 -0.26 15.88 6.40
CA LYS A 181 0.89 16.01 5.50
C LYS A 181 0.76 15.11 4.28
N TYR A 182 0.30 13.86 4.49
CA TYR A 182 0.15 12.88 3.42
C TYR A 182 -1.11 13.11 2.58
N GLU A 183 -2.23 13.47 3.21
CA GLU A 183 -3.49 13.75 2.51
C GLU A 183 -3.33 14.81 1.41
N LYS A 184 -2.47 15.81 1.64
CA LYS A 184 -2.16 16.86 0.67
C LYS A 184 -1.50 16.36 -0.61
N LEU A 185 -0.90 15.18 -0.59
CA LEU A 185 -0.23 14.60 -1.75
C LEU A 185 -1.20 13.91 -2.69
N PHE A 186 -2.33 13.41 -2.17
CA PHE A 186 -3.26 12.66 -2.99
C PHE A 186 -4.05 13.56 -3.95
N ARG A 187 -4.20 13.06 -5.17
CA ARG A 187 -4.98 13.66 -6.26
C ARG A 187 -6.00 12.65 -6.78
N ASP A 188 -7.13 13.16 -7.24
CA ASP A 188 -8.19 12.38 -7.92
C ASP A 188 -8.01 12.38 -9.43
#